data_e205c42ee21cd6ce2b37395539df9250
#
_entry.id   e205c42ee21cd6ce2b37395539df9250
#
_cell.length_a   1.000
_cell.length_b   1.000
_cell.length_c   1.000
_cell.angle_alpha   90.00
_cell.angle_beta   90.00
_cell.angle_gamma   90.00
#
_symmetry.space_group_name_H-M   'P 1'
#
loop_
_entity.id
_entity.type
_entity.pdbx_description
1 polymer ?
#
loop_
_entity_poly.entity_id
_entity_poly.type
_entity_poly.pdbx_seq_one_letter_code
_entity_poly.pdbx_strand_id
1 'polypeptide(L)'
;MNTIKVRDIEIGAGAPKIIVPIVGVTKDDIIAEAKTFDSIPVDMVEWRVDWFENVFEFDKVEEVLKELRDALGNIPILMTFRTSKEGGEKAIEPEAYARLNIKAAQTGYVDFVDVEIFTGDEIVKKIIDGVHAAGARVIASNHDFFKTPAQSDIVYRLRKMQDTGADIPKIAVMPQNKRDVLTLLSATEEMVTDYADRPIITMSMAGTGVISRLCGEVFGSSMTFGAAKKASAPGQMGVEDLSTVLGLLHKSM
;
A
#
# COMPACT_ATOMS: atom_id res chain seq x y z
N MET A 1 0.08 -20.15 -1.06
CA MET A 1 0.28 -18.81 -0.48
C MET A 1 -0.65 -18.64 0.72
N ASN A 2 -0.14 -18.16 1.86
CA ASN A 2 -0.96 -17.93 3.06
C ASN A 2 -1.75 -16.63 2.89
N THR A 3 -3.01 -16.60 3.37
CA THR A 3 -3.82 -15.37 3.43
C THR A 3 -3.55 -14.58 4.70
N ILE A 4 -3.88 -13.29 4.69
CA ILE A 4 -3.79 -12.42 5.87
C ILE A 4 -5.19 -11.96 6.24
N LYS A 5 -5.65 -12.38 7.41
CA LYS A 5 -6.89 -11.88 7.98
C LYS A 5 -6.62 -10.66 8.84
N VAL A 6 -7.31 -9.56 8.55
CA VAL A 6 -7.27 -8.32 9.33
C VAL A 6 -8.67 -7.75 9.42
N ARG A 7 -9.16 -7.54 10.63
CA ARG A 7 -10.55 -7.12 10.86
C ARG A 7 -11.53 -8.00 10.07
N ASP A 8 -12.35 -7.41 9.22
CA ASP A 8 -13.38 -8.11 8.44
C ASP A 8 -12.93 -8.53 7.04
N ILE A 9 -11.68 -8.27 6.65
CA ILE A 9 -11.16 -8.63 5.33
C ILE A 9 -10.13 -9.75 5.39
N GLU A 10 -10.06 -10.52 4.30
CA GLU A 10 -9.05 -11.54 4.07
C GLU A 10 -8.28 -11.21 2.79
N ILE A 11 -7.00 -10.85 2.94
CA ILE A 11 -6.10 -10.46 1.86
C ILE A 11 -5.44 -11.71 1.29
N GLY A 12 -5.42 -11.85 -0.03
CA GLY A 12 -4.88 -13.02 -0.73
C GLY A 12 -5.91 -14.10 -1.03
N ALA A 13 -7.20 -13.84 -0.76
CA ALA A 13 -8.32 -14.70 -1.14
C ALA A 13 -9.35 -13.93 -1.96
N GLY A 14 -9.83 -14.54 -3.04
CA GLY A 14 -10.82 -13.97 -3.97
C GLY A 14 -10.32 -12.73 -4.70
N ALA A 15 -11.22 -11.82 -5.06
CA ALA A 15 -10.88 -10.59 -5.76
C ALA A 15 -9.88 -9.73 -4.97
N PRO A 16 -8.97 -9.00 -5.65
CA PRO A 16 -8.05 -8.08 -5.02
C PRO A 16 -8.77 -7.04 -4.15
N LYS A 17 -8.25 -6.80 -2.95
CA LYS A 17 -8.83 -5.81 -2.04
C LYS A 17 -8.51 -4.40 -2.52
N ILE A 18 -9.46 -3.49 -2.40
CA ILE A 18 -9.33 -2.10 -2.85
C ILE A 18 -8.83 -1.23 -1.70
N ILE A 19 -7.67 -0.60 -1.92
CA ILE A 19 -7.11 0.42 -1.03
C ILE A 19 -7.48 1.80 -1.60
N VAL A 20 -8.00 2.68 -0.74
CA VAL A 20 -8.30 4.07 -1.11
C VAL A 20 -7.45 5.01 -0.27
N PRO A 21 -6.62 5.88 -0.92
CA PRO A 21 -5.76 6.81 -0.21
C PRO A 21 -6.52 8.06 0.26
N ILE A 22 -6.17 8.55 1.45
CA ILE A 22 -6.48 9.89 1.97
C ILE A 22 -5.22 10.74 1.85
N VAL A 23 -5.34 11.90 1.18
CA VAL A 23 -4.24 12.84 0.93
C VAL A 23 -4.58 14.26 1.42
N GLY A 24 -5.39 14.38 2.46
CA GLY A 24 -5.69 15.65 3.11
C GLY A 24 -4.44 16.30 3.71
N VAL A 25 -4.38 17.64 3.68
CA VAL A 25 -3.27 18.41 4.23
C VAL A 25 -3.53 18.80 5.68
N THR A 26 -4.77 19.15 6.00
CA THR A 26 -5.19 19.47 7.38
C THR A 26 -5.92 18.30 8.01
N LYS A 27 -5.99 18.29 9.34
CA LYS A 27 -6.78 17.29 10.08
C LYS A 27 -8.25 17.28 9.61
N ASP A 28 -8.84 18.45 9.46
CA ASP A 28 -10.25 18.58 9.09
C ASP A 28 -10.51 18.00 7.70
N ASP A 29 -9.61 18.23 6.71
CA ASP A 29 -9.70 17.65 5.37
C ASP A 29 -9.62 16.12 5.42
N ILE A 30 -8.67 15.58 6.20
CA ILE A 30 -8.45 14.14 6.36
C ILE A 30 -9.70 13.46 6.93
N ILE A 31 -10.25 14.02 8.01
CA ILE A 31 -11.42 13.43 8.67
C ILE A 31 -12.70 13.63 7.84
N ALA A 32 -12.84 14.77 7.16
CA ALA A 32 -13.96 14.99 6.25
C ALA A 32 -13.94 14.00 5.07
N GLU A 33 -12.76 13.65 4.54
CA GLU A 33 -12.60 12.64 3.50
C GLU A 33 -12.94 11.24 4.05
N ALA A 34 -12.41 10.86 5.20
CA ALA A 34 -12.66 9.56 5.83
C ALA A 34 -14.16 9.29 6.03
N LYS A 35 -14.93 10.29 6.46
CA LYS A 35 -16.40 10.18 6.66
C LYS A 35 -17.20 9.89 5.38
N THR A 36 -16.60 10.04 4.20
CA THR A 36 -17.28 9.70 2.93
C THR A 36 -17.13 8.23 2.55
N PHE A 37 -16.29 7.46 3.24
CA PHE A 37 -15.91 6.11 2.82
C PHE A 37 -16.96 5.04 3.13
N ASP A 38 -17.89 5.30 4.04
CA ASP A 38 -19.04 4.42 4.29
C ASP A 38 -19.93 4.21 3.04
N SER A 39 -19.85 5.12 2.05
CA SER A 39 -20.69 5.12 0.85
C SER A 39 -20.00 4.59 -0.41
N ILE A 40 -18.73 4.19 -0.34
CA ILE A 40 -17.96 3.72 -1.48
C ILE A 40 -17.35 2.32 -1.20
N PRO A 41 -17.08 1.52 -2.25
CA PRO A 41 -16.47 0.20 -2.09
C PRO A 41 -14.98 0.32 -1.73
N VAL A 42 -14.66 0.25 -0.44
CA VAL A 42 -13.30 0.30 0.10
C VAL A 42 -13.09 -0.86 1.06
N ASP A 43 -11.98 -1.59 0.88
CA ASP A 43 -11.57 -2.66 1.79
C ASP A 43 -10.54 -2.19 2.82
N MET A 44 -9.70 -1.22 2.45
CA MET A 44 -8.66 -0.64 3.32
C MET A 44 -8.44 0.83 2.98
N VAL A 45 -8.19 1.64 3.98
CA VAL A 45 -7.83 3.06 3.80
C VAL A 45 -6.33 3.24 3.99
N GLU A 46 -5.68 3.89 3.02
CA GLU A 46 -4.29 4.34 3.16
C GLU A 46 -4.26 5.81 3.58
N TRP A 47 -3.81 6.12 4.82
CA TRP A 47 -3.52 7.51 5.14
C TRP A 47 -2.10 7.87 4.71
N ARG A 48 -1.97 8.77 3.73
CA ARG A 48 -0.73 9.36 3.23
C ARG A 48 -0.28 10.49 4.16
N VAL A 49 0.37 10.12 5.26
CA VAL A 49 0.76 11.06 6.32
C VAL A 49 1.81 12.07 5.86
N ASP A 50 2.55 11.79 4.78
CA ASP A 50 3.50 12.73 4.18
C ASP A 50 2.83 14.00 3.60
N TRP A 51 1.54 13.97 3.29
CA TRP A 51 0.76 15.15 2.91
C TRP A 51 0.39 16.02 4.11
N PHE A 52 0.24 15.43 5.29
CA PHE A 52 -0.22 16.13 6.49
C PHE A 52 0.76 17.24 6.89
N GLU A 53 0.27 18.46 7.10
CA GLU A 53 1.10 19.64 7.40
C GLU A 53 1.94 19.46 8.68
N ASN A 54 1.40 18.82 9.71
CA ASN A 54 2.02 18.64 11.02
C ASN A 54 2.61 17.23 11.22
N VAL A 55 3.02 16.53 10.15
CA VAL A 55 3.51 15.14 10.22
C VAL A 55 4.73 14.95 11.12
N PHE A 56 5.51 15.99 11.37
CA PHE A 56 6.68 15.93 12.25
C PHE A 56 6.36 16.18 13.73
N GLU A 57 5.11 16.51 14.04
CA GLU A 57 4.58 16.67 15.40
C GLU A 57 3.77 15.42 15.76
N PHE A 58 4.41 14.43 16.43
CA PHE A 58 3.78 13.12 16.61
C PHE A 58 2.45 13.19 17.36
N ASP A 59 2.31 14.08 18.35
CA ASP A 59 1.06 14.26 19.09
C ASP A 59 -0.09 14.66 18.16
N LYS A 60 0.19 15.42 17.10
CA LYS A 60 -0.77 15.77 16.06
C LYS A 60 -1.09 14.59 15.13
N VAL A 61 -0.08 13.77 14.81
CA VAL A 61 -0.28 12.52 14.05
C VAL A 61 -1.16 11.55 14.83
N GLU A 62 -0.90 11.37 16.13
CA GLU A 62 -1.70 10.51 17.00
C GLU A 62 -3.16 11.00 17.13
N GLU A 63 -3.37 12.31 17.27
CA GLU A 63 -4.71 12.92 17.28
C GLU A 63 -5.50 12.57 16.01
N VAL A 64 -4.86 12.70 14.82
CA VAL A 64 -5.48 12.34 13.53
C VAL A 64 -5.75 10.84 13.45
N LEU A 65 -4.80 9.99 13.86
CA LEU A 65 -4.99 8.53 13.83
C LEU A 65 -6.18 8.07 14.68
N LYS A 66 -6.34 8.68 15.85
CA LYS A 66 -7.49 8.40 16.73
C LYS A 66 -8.80 8.77 16.04
N GLU A 67 -8.90 9.99 15.52
CA GLU A 67 -10.12 10.45 14.84
C GLU A 67 -10.40 9.67 13.54
N LEU A 68 -9.36 9.27 12.79
CA LEU A 68 -9.50 8.37 11.64
C LEU A 68 -10.07 7.01 12.05
N ARG A 69 -9.57 6.43 13.13
CA ARG A 69 -10.08 5.15 13.66
C ARG A 69 -11.54 5.27 14.08
N ASP A 70 -11.90 6.37 14.74
CA ASP A 70 -13.29 6.64 15.14
C ASP A 70 -14.20 6.81 13.91
N ALA A 71 -13.73 7.51 12.86
CA ALA A 71 -14.49 7.74 11.63
C ALA A 71 -14.63 6.50 10.74
N LEU A 72 -13.58 5.67 10.65
CA LEU A 72 -13.52 4.50 9.75
C LEU A 72 -14.03 3.20 10.42
N GLY A 73 -14.28 3.22 11.73
CA GLY A 73 -14.81 2.06 12.45
C GLY A 73 -13.94 0.82 12.26
N ASN A 74 -14.45 -0.20 11.53
CA ASN A 74 -13.77 -1.47 11.33
C ASN A 74 -13.00 -1.58 10.00
N ILE A 75 -12.96 -0.52 9.18
CA ILE A 75 -12.15 -0.51 7.95
C ILE A 75 -10.67 -0.49 8.34
N PRO A 76 -9.82 -1.41 7.84
CA PRO A 76 -8.39 -1.41 8.12
C PRO A 76 -7.70 -0.11 7.70
N ILE A 77 -6.76 0.38 8.53
CA ILE A 77 -5.95 1.57 8.25
C ILE A 77 -4.51 1.16 7.97
N LEU A 78 -4.01 1.56 6.80
CA LEU A 78 -2.61 1.57 6.42
C LEU A 78 -2.05 2.98 6.59
N MET A 79 -1.07 3.19 7.47
CA MET A 79 -0.35 4.45 7.54
C MET A 79 0.88 4.42 6.62
N THR A 80 1.00 5.41 5.74
CA THR A 80 2.09 5.52 4.78
C THR A 80 2.75 6.89 4.85
N PHE A 81 4.01 6.96 5.29
CA PHE A 81 4.88 8.10 5.01
C PHE A 81 5.69 7.77 3.74
N ARG A 82 5.23 8.26 2.58
CA ARG A 82 6.00 8.15 1.35
C ARG A 82 7.08 9.22 1.34
N THR A 83 8.34 8.79 1.22
CA THR A 83 9.46 9.74 1.16
C THR A 83 9.54 10.41 -0.20
N SER A 84 10.14 11.60 -0.26
CA SER A 84 10.38 12.29 -1.52
C SER A 84 11.31 11.51 -2.48
N LYS A 85 12.05 10.51 -1.97
CA LYS A 85 12.87 9.62 -2.81
C LYS A 85 12.02 8.65 -3.64
N GLU A 86 10.85 8.28 -3.14
CA GLU A 86 9.90 7.39 -3.80
C GLU A 86 8.59 8.11 -4.18
N GLY A 87 8.66 9.41 -4.50
CA GLY A 87 7.55 10.20 -5.04
C GLY A 87 6.57 10.75 -4.01
N GLY A 88 6.94 10.84 -2.75
CA GLY A 88 6.17 11.49 -1.70
C GLY A 88 6.46 12.99 -1.56
N GLU A 89 5.72 13.65 -0.66
CA GLU A 89 5.72 15.10 -0.50
C GLU A 89 6.89 15.61 0.34
N LYS A 90 7.42 14.79 1.26
CA LYS A 90 8.41 15.25 2.23
C LYS A 90 9.59 14.30 2.33
N ALA A 91 10.76 14.87 2.62
CA ALA A 91 11.94 14.10 3.06
C ALA A 91 11.87 13.84 4.57
N ILE A 92 12.48 12.76 5.01
CA ILE A 92 12.62 12.40 6.42
C ILE A 92 13.93 11.65 6.63
N GLU A 93 14.59 11.88 7.76
CA GLU A 93 15.79 11.13 8.13
C GLU A 93 15.42 9.70 8.56
N PRO A 94 16.25 8.69 8.25
CA PRO A 94 15.92 7.28 8.49
C PRO A 94 15.50 6.96 9.93
N GLU A 95 16.17 7.52 10.93
CA GLU A 95 15.82 7.32 12.33
C GLU A 95 14.50 8.00 12.73
N ALA A 96 14.19 9.16 12.14
CA ALA A 96 12.91 9.83 12.36
C ALA A 96 11.76 9.05 11.69
N TYR A 97 12.01 8.50 10.49
CA TYR A 97 11.11 7.62 9.78
C TYR A 97 10.79 6.36 10.61
N ALA A 98 11.82 5.73 11.19
CA ALA A 98 11.63 4.58 12.06
C ALA A 98 10.78 4.94 13.29
N ARG A 99 11.11 6.05 13.98
CA ARG A 99 10.34 6.49 15.14
C ARG A 99 8.88 6.79 14.82
N LEU A 100 8.59 7.46 13.70
CA LEU A 100 7.23 7.77 13.28
C LEU A 100 6.42 6.50 13.07
N ASN A 101 6.94 5.55 12.29
CA ASN A 101 6.27 4.31 11.95
C ASN A 101 6.00 3.42 13.19
N ILE A 102 7.01 3.25 14.05
CA ILE A 102 6.88 2.44 15.28
C ILE A 102 5.89 3.09 16.25
N LYS A 103 5.97 4.41 16.47
CA LYS A 103 5.02 5.11 17.36
C LYS A 103 3.59 5.01 16.84
N ALA A 104 3.38 5.15 15.52
CA ALA A 104 2.05 4.99 14.95
C ALA A 104 1.47 3.59 15.19
N ALA A 105 2.27 2.53 15.02
CA ALA A 105 1.86 1.17 15.35
C ALA A 105 1.52 1.02 16.84
N GLN A 106 2.30 1.63 17.73
CA GLN A 106 2.11 1.58 19.19
C GLN A 106 0.82 2.26 19.67
N THR A 107 0.21 3.15 18.86
CA THR A 107 -1.10 3.74 19.20
C THR A 107 -2.23 2.72 19.19
N GLY A 108 -2.07 1.60 18.46
CA GLY A 108 -3.13 0.61 18.23
C GLY A 108 -4.25 1.07 17.28
N TYR A 109 -4.12 2.26 16.66
CA TYR A 109 -5.12 2.78 15.72
C TYR A 109 -4.89 2.32 14.28
N VAL A 110 -3.67 1.89 13.93
CA VAL A 110 -3.31 1.39 12.59
C VAL A 110 -3.23 -0.12 12.56
N ASP A 111 -3.59 -0.71 11.42
CA ASP A 111 -3.49 -2.15 11.19
C ASP A 111 -2.23 -2.50 10.40
N PHE A 112 -1.81 -1.60 9.51
CA PHE A 112 -0.61 -1.71 8.71
C PHE A 112 0.21 -0.42 8.71
N VAL A 113 1.52 -0.59 8.51
CA VAL A 113 2.47 0.50 8.24
C VAL A 113 3.21 0.19 6.94
N ASP A 114 3.31 1.18 6.03
CA ASP A 114 4.13 1.06 4.81
C ASP A 114 5.60 1.38 5.13
N VAL A 115 6.51 0.52 4.68
CA VAL A 115 7.95 0.66 4.91
C VAL A 115 8.72 0.55 3.61
N GLU A 116 9.40 1.63 3.20
CA GLU A 116 10.24 1.63 2.00
C GLU A 116 11.47 0.74 2.22
N ILE A 117 11.59 -0.36 1.44
CA ILE A 117 12.60 -1.41 1.64
C ILE A 117 14.04 -0.93 1.46
N PHE A 118 14.27 0.16 0.71
CA PHE A 118 15.59 0.71 0.45
C PHE A 118 16.00 1.87 1.36
N THR A 119 15.31 2.08 2.48
CA THR A 119 15.69 3.08 3.51
C THR A 119 16.97 2.67 4.27
N GLY A 120 17.39 1.42 4.17
CA GLY A 120 18.55 0.82 4.84
C GLY A 120 18.14 -0.42 5.65
N ASP A 121 18.88 -1.51 5.49
CA ASP A 121 18.46 -2.83 6.01
C ASP A 121 18.27 -2.83 7.54
N GLU A 122 19.14 -2.16 8.31
CA GLU A 122 19.02 -2.04 9.77
C GLU A 122 17.77 -1.25 10.18
N ILE A 123 17.50 -0.14 9.48
CA ILE A 123 16.33 0.71 9.74
C ILE A 123 15.04 -0.03 9.42
N VAL A 124 15.00 -0.71 8.26
CA VAL A 124 13.83 -1.50 7.84
C VAL A 124 13.55 -2.61 8.85
N LYS A 125 14.58 -3.36 9.25
CA LYS A 125 14.40 -4.41 10.25
C LYS A 125 13.93 -3.86 11.60
N LYS A 126 14.50 -2.75 12.07
CA LYS A 126 14.07 -2.07 13.29
C LYS A 126 12.58 -1.67 13.23
N ILE A 127 12.12 -1.16 12.08
CA ILE A 127 10.71 -0.79 11.90
C ILE A 127 9.83 -2.04 11.94
N ILE A 128 10.17 -3.08 11.17
CA ILE A 128 9.39 -4.32 11.10
C ILE A 128 9.25 -4.94 12.50
N ASP A 129 10.36 -5.11 13.22
CA ASP A 129 10.35 -5.69 14.57
C ASP A 129 9.51 -4.83 15.54
N GLY A 130 9.63 -3.49 15.48
CA GLY A 130 8.89 -2.57 16.34
C GLY A 130 7.38 -2.54 16.02
N VAL A 131 6.99 -2.60 14.75
CA VAL A 131 5.60 -2.64 14.31
C VAL A 131 4.95 -3.98 14.71
N HIS A 132 5.64 -5.09 14.50
CA HIS A 132 5.18 -6.42 14.92
C HIS A 132 5.03 -6.52 16.44
N ALA A 133 5.98 -5.98 17.21
CA ALA A 133 5.90 -5.93 18.67
C ALA A 133 4.69 -5.13 19.18
N ALA A 134 4.22 -4.15 18.40
CA ALA A 134 3.00 -3.39 18.67
C ALA A 134 1.70 -4.08 18.21
N GLY A 135 1.79 -5.25 17.54
CA GLY A 135 0.64 -6.00 17.04
C GLY A 135 0.10 -5.55 15.68
N ALA A 136 0.73 -4.58 15.03
CA ALA A 136 0.43 -4.18 13.66
C ALA A 136 1.27 -4.96 12.64
N ARG A 137 0.97 -4.79 11.34
CA ARG A 137 1.63 -5.48 10.22
C ARG A 137 2.36 -4.50 9.31
N VAL A 138 3.24 -5.05 8.48
CA VAL A 138 4.08 -4.26 7.57
C VAL A 138 3.79 -4.59 6.10
N ILE A 139 3.49 -3.55 5.32
CA ILE A 139 3.61 -3.58 3.87
C ILE A 139 4.98 -3.01 3.52
N ALA A 140 5.94 -3.86 3.12
CA ALA A 140 7.20 -3.34 2.61
C ALA A 140 7.05 -2.93 1.15
N SER A 141 7.51 -1.74 0.80
CA SER A 141 7.25 -1.16 -0.51
C SER A 141 8.50 -0.67 -1.23
N ASN A 142 8.38 -0.60 -2.56
CA ASN A 142 9.32 0.11 -3.42
C ASN A 142 8.59 0.71 -4.64
N HIS A 143 8.94 1.94 -4.99
CA HIS A 143 8.34 2.67 -6.10
C HIS A 143 9.44 3.17 -7.05
N ASP A 144 9.39 2.71 -8.31
CA ASP A 144 10.26 3.21 -9.37
C ASP A 144 9.44 4.11 -10.32
N PHE A 145 9.55 5.42 -10.14
CA PHE A 145 8.81 6.41 -10.95
C PHE A 145 9.44 6.67 -12.33
N PHE A 146 10.59 6.05 -12.62
CA PHE A 146 11.33 6.35 -13.85
C PHE A 146 11.27 5.22 -14.87
N LYS A 147 11.16 3.98 -14.43
CA LYS A 147 11.20 2.80 -15.32
C LYS A 147 10.52 1.59 -14.70
N THR A 148 10.35 0.57 -15.55
CA THR A 148 10.11 -0.82 -15.10
C THR A 148 11.43 -1.56 -15.11
N PRO A 149 11.92 -2.04 -13.96
CA PRO A 149 13.12 -2.87 -13.88
C PRO A 149 12.97 -4.19 -14.66
N ALA A 150 14.05 -4.92 -14.86
CA ALA A 150 14.01 -6.27 -15.41
C ALA A 150 13.18 -7.21 -14.50
N GLN A 151 12.53 -8.22 -15.08
CA GLN A 151 11.70 -9.19 -14.35
C GLN A 151 12.43 -9.77 -13.14
N SER A 152 13.67 -10.23 -13.31
CA SER A 152 14.50 -10.77 -12.23
C SER A 152 14.79 -9.78 -11.09
N ASP A 153 14.90 -8.48 -11.41
CA ASP A 153 15.11 -7.44 -10.39
C ASP A 153 13.80 -7.16 -9.61
N ILE A 154 12.65 -7.15 -10.28
CA ILE A 154 11.34 -7.04 -9.63
C ILE A 154 11.13 -8.21 -8.64
N VAL A 155 11.35 -9.44 -9.10
CA VAL A 155 11.25 -10.65 -8.26
C VAL A 155 12.24 -10.58 -7.09
N TYR A 156 13.50 -10.17 -7.34
CA TYR A 156 14.48 -9.99 -6.27
C TYR A 156 14.03 -8.98 -5.20
N ARG A 157 13.48 -7.83 -5.61
CA ARG A 157 12.98 -6.81 -4.66
C ARG A 157 11.81 -7.34 -3.82
N LEU A 158 10.87 -8.04 -4.43
CA LEU A 158 9.74 -8.66 -3.71
C LEU A 158 10.21 -9.73 -2.73
N ARG A 159 11.15 -10.59 -3.14
CA ARG A 159 11.77 -11.58 -2.26
C ARG A 159 12.52 -10.94 -1.11
N LYS A 160 13.32 -9.89 -1.37
CA LYS A 160 14.00 -9.14 -0.31
C LYS A 160 13.02 -8.63 0.74
N MET A 161 11.87 -8.11 0.33
CA MET A 161 10.81 -7.65 1.25
C MET A 161 10.27 -8.81 2.09
N GLN A 162 9.98 -9.95 1.47
CA GLN A 162 9.53 -11.16 2.15
C GLN A 162 10.58 -11.68 3.14
N ASP A 163 11.83 -11.80 2.71
CA ASP A 163 12.94 -12.34 3.51
C ASP A 163 13.30 -11.44 4.70
N THR A 164 13.06 -10.12 4.59
CA THR A 164 13.24 -9.17 5.69
C THR A 164 12.13 -9.29 6.75
N GLY A 165 11.04 -10.00 6.46
CA GLY A 165 9.95 -10.28 7.38
C GLY A 165 8.70 -9.42 7.21
N ALA A 166 8.57 -8.68 6.10
CA ALA A 166 7.34 -7.95 5.81
C ALA A 166 6.15 -8.88 5.60
N ASP A 167 4.96 -8.46 6.02
CA ASP A 167 3.74 -9.25 5.86
C ASP A 167 3.24 -9.23 4.41
N ILE A 168 3.40 -8.10 3.71
CA ILE A 168 3.00 -7.94 2.31
C ILE A 168 4.10 -7.20 1.53
N PRO A 169 4.83 -7.86 0.61
CA PRO A 169 5.68 -7.19 -0.38
C PRO A 169 4.87 -6.36 -1.38
N LYS A 170 5.31 -5.13 -1.67
CA LYS A 170 4.63 -4.22 -2.60
C LYS A 170 5.62 -3.55 -3.55
N ILE A 171 5.33 -3.58 -4.85
CA ILE A 171 6.12 -2.85 -5.84
C ILE A 171 5.22 -2.08 -6.82
N ALA A 172 5.61 -0.84 -7.11
CA ALA A 172 4.99 -0.01 -8.13
C ALA A 172 6.09 0.48 -9.12
N VAL A 173 5.86 0.29 -10.42
CA VAL A 173 6.86 0.61 -11.45
C VAL A 173 6.25 1.47 -12.54
N MET A 174 7.08 2.28 -13.23
CA MET A 174 6.65 3.16 -14.31
C MET A 174 6.90 2.50 -15.67
N PRO A 175 5.86 2.14 -16.43
CA PRO A 175 6.04 1.60 -17.77
C PRO A 175 6.40 2.72 -18.76
N GLN A 176 7.39 2.48 -19.60
CA GLN A 176 7.72 3.34 -20.75
C GLN A 176 7.02 2.86 -22.03
N ASN A 177 6.61 1.61 -22.06
CA ASN A 177 5.94 0.95 -23.17
C ASN A 177 5.11 -0.26 -22.70
N LYS A 178 4.38 -0.90 -23.63
CA LYS A 178 3.50 -2.04 -23.32
C LYS A 178 4.27 -3.29 -22.84
N ARG A 179 5.52 -3.46 -23.25
CA ARG A 179 6.34 -4.61 -22.81
C ARG A 179 6.69 -4.51 -21.34
N ASP A 180 6.86 -3.29 -20.82
CA ASP A 180 7.11 -3.06 -19.39
C ASP A 180 5.95 -3.55 -18.53
N VAL A 181 4.70 -3.38 -19.01
CA VAL A 181 3.53 -3.92 -18.33
C VAL A 181 3.54 -5.45 -18.31
N LEU A 182 3.90 -6.08 -19.44
CA LEU A 182 4.05 -7.54 -19.52
C LEU A 182 5.18 -8.04 -18.60
N THR A 183 6.29 -7.30 -18.53
CA THR A 183 7.40 -7.60 -17.61
C THR A 183 6.93 -7.61 -16.16
N LEU A 184 6.14 -6.62 -15.73
CA LEU A 184 5.58 -6.61 -14.38
C LEU A 184 4.64 -7.78 -14.14
N LEU A 185 3.72 -8.07 -15.07
CA LEU A 185 2.77 -9.17 -14.92
C LEU A 185 3.49 -10.52 -14.85
N SER A 186 4.51 -10.74 -15.69
CA SER A 186 5.35 -11.94 -15.64
C SER A 186 6.13 -12.06 -14.32
N ALA A 187 6.67 -10.95 -13.81
CA ALA A 187 7.35 -10.93 -12.53
C ALA A 187 6.38 -11.22 -11.36
N THR A 188 5.13 -10.76 -11.47
CA THR A 188 4.08 -11.03 -10.47
C THR A 188 3.73 -12.50 -10.44
N GLU A 189 3.51 -13.09 -11.61
CA GLU A 189 3.19 -14.51 -11.77
C GLU A 189 4.34 -15.40 -11.27
N GLU A 190 5.59 -15.12 -11.70
CA GLU A 190 6.78 -15.82 -11.23
C GLU A 190 6.93 -15.75 -9.71
N MET A 191 6.76 -14.55 -9.13
CA MET A 191 6.88 -14.39 -7.67
C MET A 191 5.84 -15.23 -6.93
N VAL A 192 4.59 -15.23 -7.39
CA VAL A 192 3.49 -15.95 -6.73
C VAL A 192 3.60 -17.46 -6.89
N THR A 193 4.04 -17.92 -8.05
CA THR A 193 4.15 -19.35 -8.38
C THR A 193 5.34 -20.00 -7.70
N ASP A 194 6.49 -19.31 -7.72
CA ASP A 194 7.76 -19.95 -7.35
C ASP A 194 8.28 -19.56 -5.97
N TYR A 195 7.90 -18.38 -5.44
CA TYR A 195 8.57 -17.81 -4.26
C TYR A 195 7.67 -17.31 -3.14
N ALA A 196 6.48 -16.78 -3.44
CA ALA A 196 5.68 -16.13 -2.42
C ALA A 196 4.98 -17.13 -1.48
N ASP A 197 5.20 -16.98 -0.19
CA ASP A 197 4.48 -17.68 0.87
C ASP A 197 3.32 -16.84 1.46
N ARG A 198 3.21 -15.57 1.05
CA ARG A 198 2.28 -14.53 1.57
C ARG A 198 1.74 -13.65 0.44
N PRO A 199 0.63 -12.88 0.66
CA PRO A 199 0.10 -11.96 -0.35
C PRO A 199 1.14 -10.94 -0.81
N ILE A 200 1.10 -10.58 -2.09
CA ILE A 200 1.93 -9.51 -2.66
C ILE A 200 1.05 -8.46 -3.35
N ILE A 201 1.61 -7.27 -3.55
CA ILE A 201 0.97 -6.16 -4.26
C ILE A 201 1.91 -5.71 -5.37
N THR A 202 1.44 -5.75 -6.61
CA THR A 202 2.23 -5.28 -7.75
C THR A 202 1.39 -4.39 -8.65
N MET A 203 1.99 -3.32 -9.18
CA MET A 203 1.29 -2.46 -10.11
C MET A 203 2.22 -1.75 -11.08
N SER A 204 1.77 -1.60 -12.30
CA SER A 204 2.32 -0.71 -13.30
C SER A 204 1.56 0.61 -13.27
N MET A 205 2.28 1.72 -13.19
CA MET A 205 1.69 3.06 -13.04
C MET A 205 1.21 3.64 -14.37
N ALA A 206 0.66 4.84 -14.34
CA ALA A 206 0.11 5.58 -15.47
C ALA A 206 -0.97 4.83 -16.28
N GLY A 207 -1.51 5.46 -17.32
CA GLY A 207 -2.59 4.89 -18.14
C GLY A 207 -2.20 3.62 -18.87
N THR A 208 -0.93 3.49 -19.30
CA THR A 208 -0.42 2.27 -19.96
C THR A 208 -0.46 1.07 -19.01
N GLY A 209 -0.25 1.30 -17.71
CA GLY A 209 -0.22 0.27 -16.68
C GLY A 209 -1.56 -0.09 -16.07
N VAL A 210 -2.66 0.58 -16.43
CA VAL A 210 -3.97 0.41 -15.78
C VAL A 210 -4.43 -1.04 -15.71
N ILE A 211 -4.15 -1.84 -16.74
CA ILE A 211 -4.55 -3.25 -16.80
C ILE A 211 -3.98 -4.06 -15.63
N SER A 212 -2.79 -3.75 -15.15
CA SER A 212 -2.17 -4.44 -14.02
C SER A 212 -2.94 -4.26 -12.71
N ARG A 213 -3.73 -3.19 -12.59
CA ARG A 213 -4.59 -2.92 -11.43
C ARG A 213 -5.89 -3.73 -11.46
N LEU A 214 -6.30 -4.19 -12.64
CA LEU A 214 -7.56 -4.88 -12.89
C LEU A 214 -7.41 -6.40 -12.88
N CYS A 215 -6.26 -6.93 -13.29
CA CYS A 215 -6.04 -8.36 -13.47
C CYS A 215 -5.29 -9.03 -12.29
N GLY A 216 -5.30 -8.39 -11.12
CA GLY A 216 -4.57 -8.89 -9.93
C GLY A 216 -4.99 -10.31 -9.52
N GLU A 217 -6.27 -10.65 -9.59
CA GLU A 217 -6.75 -11.99 -9.25
C GLU A 217 -6.18 -13.08 -10.17
N VAL A 218 -5.98 -12.76 -11.46
CA VAL A 218 -5.39 -13.69 -12.44
C VAL A 218 -3.90 -13.88 -12.23
N PHE A 219 -3.17 -12.80 -11.96
CA PHE A 219 -1.70 -12.82 -11.89
C PHE A 219 -1.13 -12.90 -10.47
N GLY A 220 -1.98 -12.77 -9.44
CA GLY A 220 -1.59 -12.96 -8.04
C GLY A 220 -1.32 -11.68 -7.24
N SER A 221 -1.63 -10.48 -7.76
CA SER A 221 -1.60 -9.25 -6.95
C SER A 221 -2.86 -9.17 -6.08
N SER A 222 -2.69 -9.21 -4.77
CA SER A 222 -3.78 -9.39 -3.81
C SER A 222 -4.52 -8.11 -3.46
N MET A 223 -3.99 -6.94 -3.83
CA MET A 223 -4.60 -5.65 -3.57
C MET A 223 -4.34 -4.67 -4.71
N THR A 224 -5.22 -3.69 -4.85
CA THR A 224 -5.10 -2.62 -5.84
C THR A 224 -5.54 -1.29 -5.25
N PHE A 225 -5.19 -0.17 -5.91
CA PHE A 225 -5.48 1.18 -5.43
C PHE A 225 -6.50 1.88 -6.33
N GLY A 226 -7.59 2.32 -5.71
CA GLY A 226 -8.60 3.19 -6.31
C GLY A 226 -8.51 4.62 -5.78
N ALA A 227 -9.09 5.57 -6.50
CA ALA A 227 -9.20 6.97 -6.08
C ALA A 227 -10.65 7.29 -5.73
N ALA A 228 -10.89 7.91 -4.54
CA ALA A 228 -12.22 8.43 -4.19
C ALA A 228 -12.42 9.83 -4.81
N LYS A 229 -11.60 10.81 -4.43
CA LYS A 229 -11.65 12.19 -4.93
C LYS A 229 -10.39 12.56 -5.68
N LYS A 230 -9.22 12.28 -5.10
CA LYS A 230 -7.91 12.64 -5.65
C LYS A 230 -7.03 11.39 -5.69
N ALA A 231 -6.44 11.13 -6.85
CA ALA A 231 -5.46 10.06 -6.99
C ALA A 231 -4.17 10.40 -6.23
N SER A 232 -3.61 9.44 -5.50
CA SER A 232 -2.31 9.56 -4.83
C SER A 232 -1.13 9.12 -5.70
N ALA A 233 -1.41 8.50 -6.85
CA ALA A 233 -0.42 8.04 -7.81
C ALA A 233 -0.99 8.02 -9.25
N PRO A 234 -0.13 8.10 -10.28
CA PRO A 234 -0.57 8.07 -11.68
C PRO A 234 -1.31 6.77 -12.05
N GLY A 235 -2.41 6.90 -12.81
CA GLY A 235 -3.15 5.75 -13.36
C GLY A 235 -4.09 5.06 -12.37
N GLN A 236 -4.42 5.67 -11.24
CA GLN A 236 -5.51 5.20 -10.38
C GLN A 236 -6.87 5.48 -11.05
N MET A 237 -7.73 4.47 -11.02
CA MET A 237 -9.12 4.51 -11.49
C MET A 237 -10.04 4.96 -10.36
N GLY A 238 -11.19 5.54 -10.69
CA GLY A 238 -12.25 5.79 -9.69
C GLY A 238 -12.65 4.50 -8.99
N VAL A 239 -12.87 4.55 -7.69
CA VAL A 239 -13.07 3.36 -6.85
C VAL A 239 -14.30 2.55 -7.25
N GLU A 240 -15.38 3.20 -7.66
CA GLU A 240 -16.63 2.54 -8.08
C GLU A 240 -16.45 1.78 -9.39
N ASP A 241 -15.79 2.39 -10.38
CA ASP A 241 -15.47 1.74 -11.66
C ASP A 241 -14.51 0.57 -11.43
N LEU A 242 -13.49 0.76 -10.59
CA LEU A 242 -12.53 -0.27 -10.22
C LEU A 242 -13.24 -1.48 -9.60
N SER A 243 -14.10 -1.24 -8.61
CA SER A 243 -14.89 -2.29 -7.94
C SER A 243 -15.79 -3.03 -8.92
N THR A 244 -16.44 -2.31 -9.83
CA THR A 244 -17.28 -2.89 -10.87
C THR A 244 -16.50 -3.84 -11.77
N VAL A 245 -15.33 -3.41 -12.27
CA VAL A 245 -14.49 -4.23 -13.16
C VAL A 245 -13.94 -5.45 -12.41
N LEU A 246 -13.43 -5.29 -11.19
CA LEU A 246 -12.95 -6.43 -10.39
C LEU A 246 -14.06 -7.45 -10.13
N GLY A 247 -15.28 -6.98 -9.82
CA GLY A 247 -16.44 -7.85 -9.61
C GLY A 247 -16.88 -8.61 -10.87
N LEU A 248 -16.77 -7.99 -12.06
CA LEU A 248 -17.05 -8.66 -13.33
C LEU A 248 -16.00 -9.74 -13.66
N LEU A 249 -14.71 -9.43 -13.43
CA LEU A 249 -13.64 -10.42 -13.63
C LEU A 249 -13.80 -11.59 -12.67
N HIS A 250 -14.01 -11.35 -11.39
CA HIS A 250 -14.21 -12.38 -10.37
C HIS A 250 -15.36 -13.34 -10.71
N LYS A 251 -16.50 -12.80 -11.16
CA LYS A 251 -17.64 -13.63 -11.57
C LYS A 251 -17.41 -14.49 -12.82
N SER A 252 -16.35 -14.19 -13.57
CA SER A 252 -16.00 -14.88 -14.82
C SER A 252 -14.93 -15.96 -14.62
N MET A 253 -14.38 -16.08 -13.42
CA MET A 253 -13.38 -17.07 -13.02
C MET A 253 -14.04 -18.23 -12.27
#